data_8923b077b30ad2efad3ee30644afc0d9
#
_entry.id   8923b077b30ad2efad3ee30644afc0d9
#
_cell.length_a   1.000
_cell.length_b   1.000
_cell.length_c   1.000
_cell.angle_alpha   90.00
_cell.angle_beta   90.00
_cell.angle_gamma   90.00
#
_symmetry.space_group_name_H-M   'P 1'
#
loop_
_entity.id
_entity.type
_entity.pdbx_description
1 polymer ?
#
loop_
_entity_poly.entity_id
_entity_poly.type
_entity_poly.pdbx_seq_one_letter_code
_entity_poly.pdbx_strand_id
1 'polypeptide(L)'
;MLRPARLALPLALPLLLAARLPAQAVPDSAWGAATAAFDRLLQTDSVVGGSLALLRDGRIVRRHDAGLQDRAARRPMGPRAILHWGSITKTLTAVAILGLRDRGLLSLDDPITRWVPDLRQVHNPFGSMDGITLRMLLSHSSGFQNPTWPYRRYVAWEPFEPTRWEQLVSMMPYQEILFPPGSRYGYSNPAYIYLARVIEAVTGDPYQSYIYKNLWIPLGLLESSFGTTPWHLREVRSANYTLVRDSAGAERVLDNGSEFDPGITIPNGGWNAPMTDLARWMAFLSGSAGTDTSLPRRFDTVLGRGTLAEMWRPVVPVGDGGEESMGLGFFLRRQGAVTLVGHTGEQAGFRSFLYFNPVTRVGVIGCVNTTNDARPGDSGRAFRQAMLAAVSLLR
;
A
#
# COMPACT_ATOMS: atom_id res chain seq x y z
N MET A 1 -12.25 40.59 -61.76
CA MET A 1 -11.06 39.85 -61.34
C MET A 1 -11.46 38.95 -60.15
N LEU A 2 -11.75 37.69 -60.45
CA LEU A 2 -12.18 36.68 -59.44
C LEU A 2 -10.91 35.96 -58.92
N ARG A 3 -10.73 35.92 -57.61
CA ARG A 3 -9.65 35.14 -56.97
C ARG A 3 -10.11 33.69 -56.75
N PRO A 4 -9.27 32.68 -57.00
CA PRO A 4 -9.64 31.30 -56.77
C PRO A 4 -9.55 30.93 -55.26
N ALA A 5 -10.57 30.23 -54.77
CA ALA A 5 -10.63 29.63 -53.44
C ALA A 5 -9.67 28.43 -53.42
N ARG A 6 -8.76 28.40 -52.40
CA ARG A 6 -7.93 27.23 -52.12
C ARG A 6 -8.71 26.28 -51.20
N LEU A 7 -9.07 25.12 -51.72
CA LEU A 7 -9.52 23.99 -50.93
C LEU A 7 -8.34 23.43 -50.12
N ALA A 8 -8.46 23.48 -48.81
CA ALA A 8 -7.57 22.74 -47.91
C ALA A 8 -8.12 21.32 -47.70
N LEU A 9 -7.39 20.32 -48.19
CA LEU A 9 -7.65 18.90 -47.80
C LEU A 9 -7.28 18.69 -46.36
N PRO A 10 -8.12 17.98 -45.58
CA PRO A 10 -7.72 17.57 -44.23
C PRO A 10 -6.73 16.41 -44.32
N LEU A 11 -5.54 16.57 -43.74
CA LEU A 11 -4.59 15.48 -43.50
C LEU A 11 -5.20 14.57 -42.43
N ALA A 12 -5.68 13.41 -42.84
CA ALA A 12 -6.04 12.32 -41.94
C ALA A 12 -4.75 11.69 -41.42
N LEU A 13 -4.41 11.98 -40.16
CA LEU A 13 -3.36 11.30 -39.43
C LEU A 13 -3.81 9.85 -39.15
N PRO A 14 -3.08 8.79 -39.55
CA PRO A 14 -3.46 7.44 -39.24
C PRO A 14 -3.30 7.24 -37.73
N LEU A 15 -4.40 6.91 -37.04
CA LEU A 15 -4.38 6.34 -35.70
C LEU A 15 -3.65 5.00 -35.80
N LEU A 16 -2.37 4.98 -35.44
CA LEU A 16 -1.65 3.74 -35.15
C LEU A 16 -2.32 3.08 -33.94
N LEU A 17 -3.24 2.16 -34.20
CA LEU A 17 -3.64 1.17 -33.21
C LEU A 17 -2.37 0.38 -32.87
N ALA A 18 -1.73 0.71 -31.74
CA ALA A 18 -0.68 -0.12 -31.17
C ALA A 18 -1.28 -1.49 -30.88
N ALA A 19 -0.98 -2.47 -31.72
CA ALA A 19 -1.34 -3.86 -31.50
C ALA A 19 -0.79 -4.26 -30.14
N ARG A 20 -1.69 -4.51 -29.19
CA ARG A 20 -1.33 -5.03 -27.86
C ARG A 20 -0.77 -6.43 -28.08
N LEU A 21 0.54 -6.59 -27.95
CA LEU A 21 1.14 -7.92 -27.87
C LEU A 21 0.48 -8.64 -26.68
N PRO A 22 -0.02 -9.87 -26.86
CA PRO A 22 -0.56 -10.63 -25.74
C PRO A 22 0.57 -10.84 -24.74
N ALA A 23 0.31 -10.46 -23.48
CA ALA A 23 1.27 -10.70 -22.40
C ALA A 23 1.59 -12.20 -22.38
N GLN A 24 2.88 -12.55 -22.52
CA GLN A 24 3.31 -13.96 -22.50
C GLN A 24 2.84 -14.64 -21.22
N ALA A 25 2.40 -15.91 -21.34
CA ALA A 25 2.03 -16.70 -20.18
C ALA A 25 3.24 -16.87 -19.27
N VAL A 26 3.09 -16.63 -17.97
CA VAL A 26 4.14 -16.89 -17.00
C VAL A 26 4.44 -18.40 -17.02
N PRO A 27 5.67 -18.85 -17.31
CA PRO A 27 6.01 -20.26 -17.36
C PRO A 27 5.76 -20.98 -16.03
N ASP A 28 5.39 -22.27 -16.09
CA ASP A 28 5.15 -23.07 -14.88
C ASP A 28 6.41 -23.17 -14.01
N SER A 29 7.58 -23.27 -14.62
CA SER A 29 8.88 -23.28 -13.92
C SER A 29 9.14 -21.99 -13.14
N ALA A 30 8.79 -20.83 -13.70
CA ALA A 30 8.95 -19.54 -13.03
C ALA A 30 7.99 -19.42 -11.84
N TRP A 31 6.73 -19.82 -12.01
CA TRP A 31 5.77 -19.87 -10.90
C TRP A 31 6.23 -20.86 -9.82
N GLY A 32 6.70 -22.07 -10.20
CA GLY A 32 7.27 -23.04 -9.28
C GLY A 32 8.46 -22.49 -8.49
N ALA A 33 9.33 -21.71 -9.11
CA ALA A 33 10.45 -21.06 -8.42
C ALA A 33 9.96 -20.03 -7.39
N ALA A 34 8.92 -19.25 -7.72
CA ALA A 34 8.34 -18.25 -6.81
C ALA A 34 7.65 -18.93 -5.60
N THR A 35 6.86 -19.99 -5.83
CA THR A 35 6.23 -20.75 -4.74
C THR A 35 7.26 -21.46 -3.86
N ALA A 36 8.30 -22.05 -4.43
CA ALA A 36 9.39 -22.64 -3.67
C ALA A 36 10.15 -21.61 -2.81
N ALA A 37 10.31 -20.37 -3.29
CA ALA A 37 10.88 -19.29 -2.49
C ALA A 37 9.94 -18.88 -1.35
N PHE A 38 8.63 -18.89 -1.60
CA PHE A 38 7.61 -18.62 -0.58
C PHE A 38 7.58 -19.72 0.50
N ASP A 39 7.64 -20.99 0.12
CA ASP A 39 7.70 -22.12 1.05
C ASP A 39 8.98 -22.09 1.90
N ARG A 40 10.11 -21.71 1.31
CA ARG A 40 11.36 -21.52 2.07
C ARG A 40 11.21 -20.39 3.12
N LEU A 41 10.52 -19.30 2.80
CA LEU A 41 10.22 -18.25 3.78
C LEU A 41 9.45 -18.82 4.97
N LEU A 42 8.40 -19.63 4.72
CA LEU A 42 7.62 -20.24 5.80
C LEU A 42 8.49 -21.10 6.72
N GLN A 43 9.39 -21.86 6.13
CA GLN A 43 10.32 -22.73 6.89
C GLN A 43 11.37 -21.90 7.64
N THR A 44 12.04 -20.94 6.97
CA THR A 44 13.17 -20.20 7.53
C THR A 44 12.73 -19.29 8.70
N ASP A 45 11.61 -18.61 8.58
CA ASP A 45 11.11 -17.67 9.58
C ASP A 45 10.02 -18.27 10.49
N SER A 46 9.83 -19.62 10.46
CA SER A 46 8.81 -20.31 11.23
C SER A 46 7.41 -19.71 11.03
N VAL A 47 7.12 -19.29 9.82
CA VAL A 47 5.85 -18.65 9.46
C VAL A 47 4.72 -19.65 9.56
N VAL A 48 3.65 -19.30 10.30
CA VAL A 48 2.49 -20.18 10.53
C VAL A 48 1.72 -20.39 9.23
N GLY A 49 1.50 -19.34 8.46
CA GLY A 49 0.83 -19.47 7.17
C GLY A 49 0.89 -18.22 6.29
N GLY A 50 0.58 -18.41 5.02
CA GLY A 50 0.58 -17.32 4.06
C GLY A 50 -0.04 -17.69 2.72
N SER A 51 -0.25 -16.69 1.90
CA SER A 51 -0.82 -16.80 0.57
C SER A 51 -0.02 -15.99 -0.43
N LEU A 52 0.18 -16.55 -1.63
CA LEU A 52 0.78 -15.91 -2.80
C LEU A 52 -0.15 -16.05 -3.99
N ALA A 53 -0.38 -14.97 -4.74
CA ALA A 53 -1.19 -15.00 -5.96
C ALA A 53 -0.49 -14.30 -7.11
N LEU A 54 -0.65 -14.87 -8.31
CA LEU A 54 -0.35 -14.25 -9.59
C LEU A 54 -1.64 -13.78 -10.23
N LEU A 55 -1.65 -12.53 -10.65
CA LEU A 55 -2.80 -11.89 -11.27
C LEU A 55 -2.51 -11.55 -12.73
N ARG A 56 -3.53 -11.65 -13.55
CA ARG A 56 -3.52 -11.15 -14.92
C ARG A 56 -4.87 -10.54 -15.24
N ASP A 57 -4.85 -9.37 -15.83
CA ASP A 57 -6.07 -8.65 -16.22
C ASP A 57 -7.14 -8.61 -15.12
N GLY A 58 -6.70 -8.28 -13.88
CA GLY A 58 -7.57 -8.12 -12.72
C GLY A 58 -8.11 -9.43 -12.12
N ARG A 59 -7.60 -10.59 -12.55
CA ARG A 59 -8.01 -11.91 -12.04
C ARG A 59 -6.85 -12.67 -11.45
N ILE A 60 -7.10 -13.37 -10.35
CA ILE A 60 -6.15 -14.37 -9.83
C ILE A 60 -6.12 -15.54 -10.81
N VAL A 61 -4.96 -15.75 -11.47
CA VAL A 61 -4.75 -16.85 -12.42
C VAL A 61 -3.99 -18.01 -11.81
N ARG A 62 -3.23 -17.75 -10.74
CA ARG A 62 -2.56 -18.78 -9.93
C ARG A 62 -2.56 -18.36 -8.48
N ARG A 63 -2.67 -19.31 -7.59
CA ARG A 63 -2.64 -19.10 -6.15
C ARG A 63 -1.88 -20.24 -5.46
N HIS A 64 -1.16 -19.90 -4.41
CA HIS A 64 -0.47 -20.81 -3.52
C HIS A 64 -0.76 -20.42 -2.08
N ASP A 65 -1.50 -21.26 -1.37
CA ASP A 65 -1.78 -21.11 0.06
C ASP A 65 -0.97 -22.17 0.80
N ALA A 66 -0.26 -21.78 1.86
CA ALA A 66 0.58 -22.67 2.64
C ALA A 66 0.42 -22.42 4.15
N GLY A 67 0.52 -23.48 4.95
CA GLY A 67 0.41 -23.42 6.39
C GLY A 67 -1.02 -23.16 6.90
N LEU A 68 -1.13 -22.50 8.05
CA LEU A 68 -2.37 -22.32 8.78
C LEU A 68 -2.81 -20.85 8.85
N GLN A 69 -4.09 -20.62 8.65
CA GLN A 69 -4.77 -19.37 8.94
C GLN A 69 -4.90 -19.14 10.45
N ASP A 70 -5.17 -20.23 11.18
CA ASP A 70 -5.33 -20.27 12.63
C ASP A 70 -4.74 -21.58 13.16
N ARG A 71 -3.67 -21.47 13.96
CA ARG A 71 -2.96 -22.63 14.52
C ARG A 71 -3.76 -23.31 15.62
N ALA A 72 -4.44 -22.53 16.46
CA ALA A 72 -5.22 -23.06 17.58
C ALA A 72 -6.43 -23.87 17.06
N ALA A 73 -7.13 -23.36 16.07
CA ALA A 73 -8.24 -24.04 15.40
C ALA A 73 -7.79 -25.06 14.34
N ARG A 74 -6.48 -25.21 14.08
CA ARG A 74 -5.91 -26.03 12.99
C ARG A 74 -6.53 -25.72 11.61
N ARG A 75 -6.93 -24.47 11.40
CA ARG A 75 -7.57 -24.05 10.15
C ARG A 75 -6.49 -23.77 9.09
N PRO A 76 -6.54 -24.47 7.93
CA PRO A 76 -5.57 -24.23 6.87
C PRO A 76 -5.73 -22.83 6.27
N MET A 77 -4.63 -22.27 5.77
CA MET A 77 -4.68 -21.07 4.95
C MET A 77 -5.51 -21.36 3.70
N GLY A 78 -6.37 -20.41 3.30
CA GLY A 78 -7.29 -20.65 2.20
C GLY A 78 -7.81 -19.39 1.53
N PRO A 79 -8.59 -19.55 0.45
CA PRO A 79 -8.95 -18.44 -0.45
C PRO A 79 -9.82 -17.36 0.20
N ARG A 80 -10.50 -17.65 1.29
CA ARG A 80 -11.34 -16.70 2.02
C ARG A 80 -10.63 -16.06 3.22
N ALA A 81 -9.36 -16.46 3.51
CA ALA A 81 -8.64 -15.91 4.64
C ALA A 81 -8.54 -14.39 4.54
N ILE A 82 -9.05 -13.70 5.55
CA ILE A 82 -8.86 -12.26 5.71
C ILE A 82 -7.52 -12.04 6.37
N LEU A 83 -6.64 -11.37 5.66
CA LEU A 83 -5.30 -11.02 6.07
C LEU A 83 -5.21 -9.52 6.36
N HIS A 84 -4.20 -9.12 7.10
CA HIS A 84 -3.91 -7.71 7.34
C HIS A 84 -2.82 -7.23 6.38
N TRP A 85 -3.07 -6.09 5.70
CA TRP A 85 -2.23 -5.64 4.60
C TRP A 85 -1.23 -4.56 4.99
N GLY A 86 -1.29 -4.08 6.22
CA GLY A 86 -0.35 -3.08 6.73
C GLY A 86 -0.26 -1.86 5.82
N SER A 87 0.94 -1.43 5.53
CA SER A 87 1.19 -0.19 4.78
C SER A 87 0.69 -0.16 3.33
N ILE A 88 0.21 -1.29 2.76
CA ILE A 88 -0.51 -1.25 1.48
C ILE A 88 -1.76 -0.34 1.59
N THR A 89 -2.30 -0.16 2.79
CA THR A 89 -3.37 0.80 3.11
C THR A 89 -3.06 2.22 2.61
N LYS A 90 -1.78 2.63 2.60
CA LYS A 90 -1.37 3.95 2.14
C LYS A 90 -1.80 4.24 0.70
N THR A 91 -1.88 3.20 -0.12
CA THR A 91 -2.36 3.35 -1.50
C THR A 91 -3.82 3.78 -1.57
N LEU A 92 -4.68 3.32 -0.63
CA LEU A 92 -6.08 3.77 -0.51
C LEU A 92 -6.12 5.27 -0.14
N THR A 93 -5.37 5.67 0.88
CA THR A 93 -5.29 7.06 1.34
C THR A 93 -4.80 7.98 0.23
N ALA A 94 -3.77 7.57 -0.52
CA ALA A 94 -3.23 8.33 -1.63
C ALA A 94 -4.28 8.50 -2.76
N VAL A 95 -4.96 7.43 -3.16
CA VAL A 95 -6.03 7.49 -4.16
C VAL A 95 -7.18 8.42 -3.69
N ALA A 96 -7.54 8.38 -2.41
CA ALA A 96 -8.55 9.26 -1.84
C ALA A 96 -8.15 10.75 -1.95
N ILE A 97 -6.93 11.11 -1.60
CA ILE A 97 -6.41 12.49 -1.72
C ILE A 97 -6.42 12.94 -3.19
N LEU A 98 -5.96 12.10 -4.13
CA LEU A 98 -5.96 12.45 -5.55
C LEU A 98 -7.39 12.60 -6.09
N GLY A 99 -8.34 11.79 -5.60
CA GLY A 99 -9.76 11.93 -5.95
C GLY A 99 -10.37 13.24 -5.44
N LEU A 100 -9.96 13.73 -4.27
CA LEU A 100 -10.34 15.05 -3.75
C LEU A 100 -9.74 16.18 -4.59
N ARG A 101 -8.46 16.04 -4.98
CA ARG A 101 -7.79 16.99 -5.90
C ARG A 101 -8.52 17.07 -7.25
N ASP A 102 -8.83 15.95 -7.86
CA ASP A 102 -9.49 15.92 -9.18
C ASP A 102 -10.89 16.55 -9.17
N ARG A 103 -11.53 16.57 -8.00
CA ARG A 103 -12.79 17.29 -7.75
C ARG A 103 -12.58 18.77 -7.42
N GLY A 104 -11.35 19.27 -7.41
CA GLY A 104 -11.03 20.67 -7.12
C GLY A 104 -11.19 21.08 -5.64
N LEU A 105 -11.26 20.11 -4.71
CA LEU A 105 -11.48 20.36 -3.29
C LEU A 105 -10.19 20.67 -2.52
N LEU A 106 -9.04 20.29 -3.08
CA LEU A 106 -7.70 20.59 -2.55
C LEU A 106 -6.68 20.66 -3.69
N SER A 107 -5.48 21.19 -3.39
CA SER A 107 -4.30 21.09 -4.25
C SER A 107 -3.24 20.22 -3.57
N LEU A 108 -2.45 19.47 -4.35
CA LEU A 108 -1.30 18.75 -3.80
C LEU A 108 -0.20 19.69 -3.27
N ASP A 109 -0.22 20.94 -3.70
CA ASP A 109 0.72 21.97 -3.28
C ASP A 109 0.16 22.83 -2.12
N ASP A 110 -1.05 22.51 -1.60
CA ASP A 110 -1.55 23.10 -0.38
C ASP A 110 -0.62 22.77 0.80
N PRO A 111 -0.31 23.73 1.68
CA PRO A 111 0.32 23.46 2.96
C PRO A 111 -0.52 22.50 3.79
N ILE A 112 0.11 21.49 4.41
CA ILE A 112 -0.59 20.57 5.31
C ILE A 112 -1.27 21.33 6.47
N THR A 113 -0.68 22.42 6.94
CA THR A 113 -1.18 23.26 8.04
C THR A 113 -2.45 24.02 7.70
N ARG A 114 -2.83 24.12 6.43
CA ARG A 114 -4.14 24.63 6.00
C ARG A 114 -5.26 23.73 6.50
N TRP A 115 -5.06 22.43 6.46
CA TRP A 115 -6.04 21.40 6.78
C TRP A 115 -5.90 20.84 8.19
N VAL A 116 -4.66 20.82 8.70
CA VAL A 116 -4.27 20.29 10.01
C VAL A 116 -3.44 21.34 10.74
N PRO A 117 -4.07 22.41 11.27
CA PRO A 117 -3.35 23.54 11.88
C PRO A 117 -2.54 23.16 13.11
N ASP A 118 -2.91 22.08 13.81
CA ASP A 118 -2.16 21.57 14.97
C ASP A 118 -0.68 21.27 14.63
N LEU A 119 -0.38 20.93 13.38
CA LEU A 119 0.99 20.65 12.93
C LEU A 119 1.93 21.86 12.98
N ARG A 120 1.41 23.09 13.17
CA ARG A 120 2.29 24.25 13.45
C ARG A 120 3.06 24.15 14.74
N GLN A 121 2.66 23.24 15.64
CA GLN A 121 3.37 22.96 16.88
C GLN A 121 4.63 22.11 16.69
N VAL A 122 4.79 21.46 15.54
CA VAL A 122 5.98 20.63 15.23
C VAL A 122 7.16 21.56 14.93
N HIS A 123 8.32 21.27 15.55
CA HIS A 123 9.54 22.02 15.28
C HIS A 123 10.09 21.73 13.88
N ASN A 124 10.25 22.78 13.07
CA ASN A 124 10.88 22.68 11.76
C ASN A 124 12.15 23.57 11.71
N PRO A 125 13.34 22.98 11.88
CA PRO A 125 14.59 23.75 11.87
C PRO A 125 14.96 24.25 10.45
N PHE A 126 14.22 23.83 9.40
CA PHE A 126 14.50 24.18 8.01
C PHE A 126 13.57 25.27 7.45
N GLY A 127 12.64 25.80 8.26
CA GLY A 127 11.74 26.86 7.85
C GLY A 127 10.33 26.74 8.47
N SER A 128 9.34 27.30 7.77
CA SER A 128 7.96 27.22 8.24
C SER A 128 7.33 25.86 7.97
N MET A 129 6.47 25.39 8.88
CA MET A 129 5.61 24.22 8.64
C MET A 129 4.65 24.43 7.46
N ASP A 130 4.33 25.70 7.13
CA ASP A 130 3.51 26.03 5.95
C ASP A 130 4.25 25.74 4.62
N GLY A 131 5.54 25.43 4.63
CA GLY A 131 6.29 24.94 3.47
C GLY A 131 6.13 23.46 3.17
N ILE A 132 5.49 22.69 4.06
CA ILE A 132 5.29 21.24 3.88
C ILE A 132 3.94 21.00 3.19
N THR A 133 3.98 20.41 1.98
CA THR A 133 2.81 20.22 1.12
C THR A 133 2.25 18.79 1.18
N LEU A 134 0.99 18.62 0.74
CA LEU A 134 0.35 17.30 0.63
C LEU A 134 1.16 16.36 -0.29
N ARG A 135 1.76 16.90 -1.35
CA ARG A 135 2.65 16.16 -2.26
C ARG A 135 3.84 15.56 -1.52
N MET A 136 4.46 16.31 -0.62
CA MET A 136 5.60 15.83 0.17
C MET A 136 5.20 14.74 1.16
N LEU A 137 3.98 14.78 1.72
CA LEU A 137 3.46 13.70 2.56
C LEU A 137 3.22 12.43 1.74
N LEU A 138 2.56 12.53 0.58
CA LEU A 138 2.27 11.40 -0.31
C LEU A 138 3.55 10.71 -0.81
N SER A 139 4.63 11.46 -1.02
CA SER A 139 5.90 10.95 -1.53
C SER A 139 6.94 10.61 -0.45
N HIS A 140 6.55 10.68 0.83
CA HIS A 140 7.49 10.48 1.93
C HIS A 140 8.73 11.38 1.87
N SER A 141 8.56 12.63 1.46
CA SER A 141 9.64 13.62 1.41
C SER A 141 9.41 14.82 2.33
N SER A 142 8.43 14.73 3.22
CA SER A 142 8.05 15.82 4.12
C SER A 142 9.01 16.10 5.28
N GLY A 143 9.88 15.14 5.61
CA GLY A 143 10.78 15.23 6.74
C GLY A 143 10.19 14.78 8.09
N PHE A 144 8.89 14.43 8.14
CA PHE A 144 8.33 13.83 9.35
C PHE A 144 9.00 12.49 9.66
N GLN A 145 9.21 12.23 10.96
CA GLN A 145 9.78 10.96 11.43
C GLN A 145 8.93 9.74 11.06
N ASN A 146 9.52 8.55 11.08
CA ASN A 146 8.81 7.31 10.76
C ASN A 146 7.84 6.85 11.87
N PRO A 147 8.26 6.74 13.16
CA PRO A 147 7.36 6.30 14.21
C PRO A 147 6.24 7.32 14.47
N THR A 148 5.06 6.82 14.80
CA THR A 148 3.91 7.67 15.17
C THR A 148 4.16 8.45 16.45
N TRP A 149 4.93 7.86 17.35
CA TRP A 149 5.33 8.43 18.62
C TRP A 149 6.76 8.96 18.54
N PRO A 150 7.13 10.07 19.21
CA PRO A 150 8.47 10.67 19.12
C PRO A 150 9.57 9.84 19.78
N TYR A 151 9.20 8.85 20.58
CA TYR A 151 10.15 7.97 21.28
C TYR A 151 10.50 6.73 20.45
N ARG A 152 11.67 6.19 20.71
CA ARG A 152 12.09 4.95 20.06
C ARG A 152 11.26 3.79 20.57
N ARG A 153 10.71 3.01 19.66
CA ARG A 153 10.07 1.73 19.96
C ARG A 153 11.06 0.82 20.70
N TYR A 154 10.59 0.00 21.62
CA TYR A 154 11.36 -0.92 22.45
C TYR A 154 12.17 -0.25 23.58
N VAL A 155 11.87 0.94 23.99
CA VAL A 155 12.39 1.54 25.22
C VAL A 155 11.45 1.16 26.37
N ALA A 156 11.98 0.61 27.45
CA ALA A 156 11.19 0.03 28.56
C ALA A 156 10.21 1.01 29.23
N TRP A 157 10.48 2.32 29.14
CA TRP A 157 9.61 3.37 29.69
C TRP A 157 8.61 3.94 28.69
N GLU A 158 8.64 3.49 27.42
CA GLU A 158 7.71 3.90 26.38
C GLU A 158 6.32 3.31 26.68
N PRO A 159 5.33 4.14 27.05
CA PRO A 159 4.13 3.60 27.69
C PRO A 159 3.19 2.92 26.69
N PHE A 160 3.02 3.50 25.48
CA PHE A 160 2.14 2.98 24.42
C PHE A 160 2.16 3.91 23.20
N GLU A 161 1.75 3.40 22.06
CA GLU A 161 1.48 4.23 20.87
C GLU A 161 0.16 5.01 21.04
N PRO A 162 0.05 6.23 20.49
CA PRO A 162 -1.18 7.00 20.54
C PRO A 162 -2.29 6.28 19.74
N THR A 163 -3.46 6.23 20.32
CA THR A 163 -4.66 5.63 19.71
C THR A 163 -5.69 6.66 19.27
N ARG A 164 -5.55 7.93 19.74
CA ARG A 164 -6.45 9.03 19.46
C ARG A 164 -5.70 10.27 19.02
N TRP A 165 -6.38 11.12 18.26
CA TRP A 165 -5.82 12.35 17.70
C TRP A 165 -5.29 13.30 18.77
N GLU A 166 -6.02 13.51 19.86
CA GLU A 166 -5.63 14.41 20.94
C GLU A 166 -4.31 14.00 21.61
N GLN A 167 -4.07 12.71 21.70
CA GLN A 167 -2.80 12.18 22.20
C GLN A 167 -1.64 12.52 21.25
N LEU A 168 -1.89 12.40 19.93
CA LEU A 168 -0.89 12.76 18.93
C LEU A 168 -0.61 14.26 18.93
N VAL A 169 -1.67 15.11 19.02
CA VAL A 169 -1.53 16.57 19.10
C VAL A 169 -0.70 16.99 20.31
N SER A 170 -0.93 16.38 21.49
CA SER A 170 -0.16 16.69 22.71
C SER A 170 1.34 16.39 22.57
N MET A 171 1.73 15.53 21.62
CA MET A 171 3.13 15.17 21.36
C MET A 171 3.75 15.97 20.22
N MET A 172 3.00 16.76 19.48
CA MET A 172 3.53 17.56 18.35
C MET A 172 4.64 18.52 18.76
N PRO A 173 4.59 19.21 19.93
CA PRO A 173 5.69 20.08 20.38
C PRO A 173 7.02 19.34 20.61
N TYR A 174 7.00 18.02 20.74
CA TYR A 174 8.17 17.18 20.94
C TYR A 174 8.67 16.51 19.65
N GLN A 175 7.98 16.77 18.52
CA GLN A 175 8.36 16.26 17.21
C GLN A 175 9.21 17.28 16.46
N GLU A 176 10.05 16.78 15.57
CA GLU A 176 10.94 17.57 14.74
C GLU A 176 10.93 17.07 13.30
N ILE A 177 11.05 18.00 12.36
CA ILE A 177 11.32 17.70 10.96
C ILE A 177 12.79 17.31 10.81
N LEU A 178 13.08 16.13 10.27
CA LEU A 178 14.40 15.50 10.31
C LEU A 178 15.35 15.91 9.17
N PHE A 179 14.82 16.52 8.12
CA PHE A 179 15.59 17.00 6.95
C PHE A 179 14.77 18.04 6.17
N PRO A 180 15.43 18.86 5.33
CA PRO A 180 14.73 19.86 4.54
C PRO A 180 13.58 19.24 3.72
N PRO A 181 12.33 19.70 3.90
CA PRO A 181 11.18 19.16 3.19
C PRO A 181 11.38 19.17 1.67
N GLY A 182 11.04 18.05 1.01
CA GLY A 182 11.22 17.86 -0.42
C GLY A 182 12.61 17.43 -0.87
N SER A 183 13.64 17.43 0.01
CA SER A 183 15.03 17.20 -0.38
C SER A 183 15.41 15.73 -0.57
N ARG A 184 14.77 14.82 0.13
CA ARG A 184 15.06 13.38 0.07
C ARG A 184 13.88 12.53 0.55
N TYR A 185 13.97 11.24 0.29
CA TYR A 185 13.05 10.26 0.84
C TYR A 185 13.30 10.02 2.34
N GLY A 186 12.23 9.93 3.11
CA GLY A 186 12.20 9.49 4.49
C GLY A 186 10.82 8.95 4.83
N TYR A 187 10.69 7.61 4.91
CA TYR A 187 9.40 6.97 5.16
C TYR A 187 8.76 7.49 6.45
N SER A 188 7.49 7.86 6.39
CA SER A 188 6.75 8.40 7.53
C SER A 188 5.35 7.81 7.61
N ASN A 189 5.05 7.11 8.70
CA ASN A 189 3.70 6.65 9.03
C ASN A 189 2.79 7.82 9.44
N PRO A 190 3.22 8.77 10.31
CA PRO A 190 2.42 9.93 10.67
C PRO A 190 1.94 10.75 9.48
N ALA A 191 2.74 10.89 8.42
CA ALA A 191 2.35 11.61 7.22
C ALA A 191 0.99 11.13 6.66
N TYR A 192 0.71 9.83 6.71
CA TYR A 192 -0.55 9.27 6.22
C TYR A 192 -1.69 9.40 7.22
N ILE A 193 -1.41 9.49 8.51
CA ILE A 193 -2.40 9.89 9.51
C ILE A 193 -2.84 11.33 9.25
N TYR A 194 -1.90 12.23 8.97
CA TYR A 194 -2.20 13.63 8.64
C TYR A 194 -2.98 13.76 7.32
N LEU A 195 -2.68 12.95 6.29
CA LEU A 195 -3.47 12.90 5.05
C LEU A 195 -4.92 12.45 5.32
N ALA A 196 -5.14 11.53 6.25
CA ALA A 196 -6.50 11.16 6.65
C ALA A 196 -7.23 12.31 7.33
N ARG A 197 -6.56 13.10 8.18
CA ARG A 197 -7.14 14.32 8.75
C ARG A 197 -7.48 15.34 7.68
N VAL A 198 -6.70 15.44 6.59
CA VAL A 198 -7.06 16.26 5.43
C VAL A 198 -8.35 15.78 4.80
N ILE A 199 -8.51 14.46 4.58
CA ILE A 199 -9.75 13.89 4.03
C ILE A 199 -10.94 14.27 4.91
N GLU A 200 -10.82 14.11 6.22
CA GLU A 200 -11.87 14.45 7.18
C GLU A 200 -12.19 15.95 7.18
N ALA A 201 -11.17 16.81 7.17
CA ALA A 201 -11.34 18.25 7.15
C ALA A 201 -12.02 18.77 5.87
N VAL A 202 -11.70 18.17 4.71
CA VAL A 202 -12.26 18.55 3.41
C VAL A 202 -13.68 18.04 3.24
N THR A 203 -14.00 16.84 3.76
CA THR A 203 -15.26 16.17 3.43
C THR A 203 -16.29 16.18 4.56
N GLY A 204 -15.86 16.34 5.80
CA GLY A 204 -16.69 16.16 6.99
C GLY A 204 -16.99 14.69 7.32
N ASP A 205 -16.60 13.74 6.48
CA ASP A 205 -16.76 12.30 6.74
C ASP A 205 -15.57 11.78 7.57
N PRO A 206 -15.78 10.90 8.56
CA PRO A 206 -14.70 10.12 9.15
C PRO A 206 -13.94 9.33 8.06
N TYR A 207 -12.62 9.22 8.19
CA TYR A 207 -11.75 8.59 7.19
C TYR A 207 -12.27 7.21 6.71
N GLN A 208 -12.63 6.34 7.66
CA GLN A 208 -13.11 4.99 7.34
C GLN A 208 -14.40 5.02 6.52
N SER A 209 -15.34 5.90 6.87
CA SER A 209 -16.60 6.09 6.14
C SER A 209 -16.34 6.62 4.73
N TYR A 210 -15.39 7.55 4.59
CA TYR A 210 -15.01 8.09 3.29
C TYR A 210 -14.46 6.99 2.38
N ILE A 211 -13.50 6.17 2.86
CA ILE A 211 -12.91 5.07 2.09
C ILE A 211 -13.98 4.05 1.71
N TYR A 212 -14.84 3.65 2.64
CA TYR A 212 -15.92 2.72 2.39
C TYR A 212 -16.84 3.21 1.27
N LYS A 213 -17.35 4.45 1.38
CA LYS A 213 -18.31 5.04 0.44
C LYS A 213 -17.70 5.29 -0.95
N ASN A 214 -16.49 5.82 -1.00
CA ASN A 214 -15.92 6.38 -2.23
C ASN A 214 -14.93 5.44 -2.93
N LEU A 215 -14.39 4.42 -2.24
CA LEU A 215 -13.46 3.46 -2.83
C LEU A 215 -14.03 2.04 -2.78
N TRP A 216 -14.34 1.52 -1.59
CA TRP A 216 -14.66 0.10 -1.46
C TRP A 216 -15.98 -0.28 -2.13
N ILE A 217 -17.06 0.46 -1.91
CA ILE A 217 -18.35 0.18 -2.54
C ILE A 217 -18.27 0.27 -4.08
N PRO A 218 -17.74 1.35 -4.67
CA PRO A 218 -17.65 1.45 -6.12
C PRO A 218 -16.77 0.36 -6.75
N LEU A 219 -15.70 -0.07 -6.06
CA LEU A 219 -14.79 -1.09 -6.55
C LEU A 219 -15.21 -2.52 -6.19
N GLY A 220 -16.26 -2.69 -5.38
CA GLY A 220 -16.74 -4.01 -4.95
C GLY A 220 -15.82 -4.72 -3.95
N LEU A 221 -15.05 -3.98 -3.14
CA LEU A 221 -14.23 -4.53 -2.05
C LEU A 221 -15.10 -4.75 -0.81
N LEU A 222 -16.00 -5.73 -0.86
CA LEU A 222 -17.09 -5.87 0.10
C LEU A 222 -16.73 -6.69 1.35
N GLU A 223 -15.59 -7.39 1.33
CA GLU A 223 -15.07 -8.14 2.49
C GLU A 223 -13.87 -7.41 3.14
N SER A 224 -13.64 -6.15 2.75
CA SER A 224 -12.65 -5.26 3.34
C SER A 224 -13.15 -4.59 4.61
N SER A 225 -12.28 -4.42 5.60
CA SER A 225 -12.59 -3.74 6.86
C SER A 225 -11.38 -3.02 7.44
N PHE A 226 -11.64 -2.08 8.34
CA PHE A 226 -10.63 -1.49 9.22
C PHE A 226 -10.90 -1.89 10.67
N GLY A 227 -9.83 -2.04 11.45
CA GLY A 227 -9.96 -2.37 12.88
C GLY A 227 -10.59 -3.74 13.09
N THR A 228 -11.58 -3.81 13.98
CA THR A 228 -12.26 -5.05 14.33
C THR A 228 -12.97 -5.67 13.12
N THR A 229 -12.76 -6.96 12.93
CA THR A 229 -13.37 -7.70 11.83
C THR A 229 -14.90 -7.77 11.99
N PRO A 230 -15.67 -7.45 10.94
CA PRO A 230 -17.12 -7.59 10.97
C PRO A 230 -17.56 -9.00 11.40
N TRP A 231 -18.65 -9.10 12.15
CA TRP A 231 -19.14 -10.36 12.76
C TRP A 231 -19.17 -11.52 11.77
N HIS A 232 -19.73 -11.31 10.57
CA HIS A 232 -19.89 -12.34 9.56
C HIS A 232 -18.59 -12.81 8.88
N LEU A 233 -17.46 -12.12 9.15
CA LEU A 233 -16.14 -12.41 8.60
C LEU A 233 -15.16 -12.97 9.66
N ARG A 234 -15.56 -13.03 10.93
CA ARG A 234 -14.65 -13.42 12.03
C ARG A 234 -14.06 -14.82 11.86
N GLU A 235 -14.85 -15.77 11.39
CA GLU A 235 -14.37 -17.14 11.19
C GLU A 235 -13.29 -17.27 10.11
N VAL A 236 -13.26 -16.35 9.14
CA VAL A 236 -12.26 -16.35 8.07
C VAL A 236 -11.11 -15.36 8.33
N ARG A 237 -11.15 -14.66 9.47
CA ARG A 237 -10.03 -13.80 9.89
C ARG A 237 -8.83 -14.66 10.27
N SER A 238 -7.66 -14.35 9.72
CA SER A 238 -6.41 -15.01 10.10
C SER A 238 -5.94 -14.54 11.48
N ALA A 239 -5.55 -15.48 12.34
CA ALA A 239 -4.72 -15.16 13.47
C ALA A 239 -3.34 -14.69 13.01
N ASN A 240 -2.64 -13.95 13.87
CA ASN A 240 -1.31 -13.43 13.59
C ASN A 240 -0.32 -13.86 14.67
N TYR A 241 0.95 -13.94 14.29
CA TYR A 241 1.98 -14.54 15.10
C TYR A 241 3.27 -13.74 15.07
N THR A 242 4.10 -13.91 16.10
CA THR A 242 5.44 -13.34 16.16
C THR A 242 6.42 -14.42 16.59
N LEU A 243 7.46 -14.66 15.80
CA LEU A 243 8.61 -15.44 16.21
C LEU A 243 9.48 -14.60 17.13
N VAL A 244 9.62 -15.01 18.37
CA VAL A 244 10.44 -14.32 19.40
C VAL A 244 11.51 -15.25 19.94
N ARG A 245 12.53 -14.65 20.58
CA ARG A 245 13.52 -15.39 21.36
C ARG A 245 13.26 -15.15 22.84
N ASP A 246 13.13 -16.20 23.61
CA ASP A 246 12.95 -16.10 25.07
C ASP A 246 14.26 -15.79 25.80
N SER A 247 14.18 -15.60 27.11
CA SER A 247 15.34 -15.29 27.96
C SER A 247 16.41 -16.38 28.00
N ALA A 248 16.04 -17.62 27.65
CA ALA A 248 16.98 -18.75 27.53
C ALA A 248 17.60 -18.86 26.13
N GLY A 249 17.20 -17.98 25.19
CA GLY A 249 17.67 -17.97 23.82
C GLY A 249 16.91 -18.90 22.87
N ALA A 250 15.88 -19.60 23.34
CA ALA A 250 15.07 -20.48 22.49
C ALA A 250 14.05 -19.68 21.67
N GLU A 251 13.89 -20.05 20.40
CA GLU A 251 12.94 -19.42 19.50
C GLU A 251 11.56 -20.07 19.68
N ARG A 252 10.52 -19.23 19.77
CA ARG A 252 9.13 -19.68 19.85
C ARG A 252 8.20 -18.74 19.11
N VAL A 253 7.12 -19.31 18.55
CA VAL A 253 6.06 -18.57 17.89
C VAL A 253 4.98 -18.23 18.90
N LEU A 254 4.82 -16.94 19.19
CA LEU A 254 3.74 -16.40 19.99
C LEU A 254 2.48 -16.28 19.13
N ASP A 255 1.34 -16.59 19.71
CA ASP A 255 0.01 -16.33 19.15
C ASP A 255 -0.47 -14.97 19.67
N ASN A 256 -0.69 -14.01 18.78
CA ASN A 256 -1.16 -12.66 19.12
C ASN A 256 -2.69 -12.54 18.96
N GLY A 257 -3.37 -13.63 18.60
CA GLY A 257 -4.80 -13.64 18.29
C GLY A 257 -5.14 -13.20 16.87
N SER A 258 -6.44 -13.10 16.59
CA SER A 258 -6.92 -12.70 15.26
C SER A 258 -7.27 -11.22 15.16
N GLU A 259 -7.49 -10.55 16.29
CA GLU A 259 -7.92 -9.15 16.32
C GLU A 259 -6.87 -8.27 17.00
N PHE A 260 -6.71 -7.09 16.47
CA PHE A 260 -6.00 -5.98 17.11
C PHE A 260 -6.60 -4.66 16.62
N ASP A 261 -6.53 -3.63 17.47
CA ASP A 261 -6.98 -2.30 17.13
C ASP A 261 -5.78 -1.46 16.62
N PRO A 262 -5.71 -1.12 15.33
CA PRO A 262 -4.68 -0.24 14.81
C PRO A 262 -4.88 1.22 15.23
N GLY A 263 -6.01 1.58 15.84
CA GLY A 263 -6.28 2.91 16.36
C GLY A 263 -6.04 4.01 15.32
N ILE A 264 -5.26 5.02 15.71
CA ILE A 264 -4.93 6.16 14.83
C ILE A 264 -4.10 5.78 13.62
N THR A 265 -3.50 4.57 13.60
CA THR A 265 -2.69 4.09 12.47
C THR A 265 -3.51 3.46 11.34
N ILE A 266 -4.84 3.46 11.43
CA ILE A 266 -5.73 2.96 10.37
C ILE A 266 -5.37 3.51 8.99
N PRO A 267 -5.16 4.82 8.78
CA PRO A 267 -4.93 5.36 7.44
C PRO A 267 -3.59 4.95 6.81
N ASN A 268 -2.62 4.57 7.62
CA ASN A 268 -1.31 4.16 7.15
C ASN A 268 -1.09 2.65 7.15
N GLY A 269 -1.99 1.86 7.81
CA GLY A 269 -1.74 0.44 7.99
C GLY A 269 -2.95 -0.45 8.26
N GLY A 270 -4.17 0.08 8.42
CA GLY A 270 -5.30 -0.63 9.04
C GLY A 270 -6.13 -1.56 8.15
N TRP A 271 -5.78 -1.78 6.88
CA TRP A 271 -6.61 -2.53 5.93
C TRP A 271 -6.58 -4.05 6.17
N ASN A 272 -7.76 -4.62 6.41
CA ASN A 272 -8.02 -6.06 6.48
C ASN A 272 -8.87 -6.47 5.28
N ALA A 273 -8.47 -7.51 4.56
CA ALA A 273 -9.20 -7.98 3.38
C ALA A 273 -8.77 -9.40 2.97
N PRO A 274 -9.64 -10.15 2.27
CA PRO A 274 -9.21 -11.34 1.56
C PRO A 274 -8.42 -10.95 0.30
N MET A 275 -7.63 -11.88 -0.21
CA MET A 275 -6.81 -11.64 -1.40
C MET A 275 -7.65 -11.30 -2.65
N THR A 276 -8.90 -11.70 -2.68
CA THR A 276 -9.87 -11.36 -3.76
C THR A 276 -10.15 -9.86 -3.83
N ASP A 277 -10.25 -9.16 -2.67
CA ASP A 277 -10.45 -7.72 -2.66
C ASP A 277 -9.17 -6.99 -3.08
N LEU A 278 -7.99 -7.50 -2.70
CA LEU A 278 -6.71 -6.98 -3.21
C LEU A 278 -6.57 -7.17 -4.73
N ALA A 279 -7.09 -8.27 -5.27
CA ALA A 279 -7.12 -8.48 -6.71
C ALA A 279 -8.03 -7.46 -7.42
N ARG A 280 -9.19 -7.12 -6.85
CA ARG A 280 -10.05 -6.04 -7.37
C ARG A 280 -9.37 -4.67 -7.26
N TRP A 281 -8.67 -4.41 -6.16
CA TRP A 281 -7.87 -3.20 -6.00
C TRP A 281 -6.79 -3.09 -7.09
N MET A 282 -6.05 -4.17 -7.33
CA MET A 282 -5.06 -4.21 -8.41
C MET A 282 -5.72 -4.08 -9.79
N ALA A 283 -6.91 -4.66 -10.00
CA ALA A 283 -7.66 -4.49 -11.24
C ALA A 283 -7.97 -3.01 -11.51
N PHE A 284 -8.43 -2.29 -10.50
CA PHE A 284 -8.63 -0.84 -10.56
C PHE A 284 -7.33 -0.11 -10.90
N LEU A 285 -6.25 -0.35 -10.14
CA LEU A 285 -4.96 0.28 -10.39
C LEU A 285 -4.48 0.01 -11.82
N SER A 286 -4.43 -1.24 -12.26
CA SER A 286 -3.96 -1.59 -13.61
C SER A 286 -4.92 -1.23 -14.74
N GLY A 287 -6.16 -0.80 -14.43
CA GLY A 287 -7.21 -0.50 -15.41
C GLY A 287 -7.73 -1.73 -16.12
N SER A 288 -7.68 -2.87 -15.47
CA SER A 288 -8.08 -4.13 -16.03
C SER A 288 -9.42 -4.59 -15.43
N ALA A 289 -10.43 -4.69 -16.26
CA ALA A 289 -11.78 -5.08 -15.85
C ALA A 289 -12.09 -6.57 -16.10
N GLY A 290 -11.15 -7.32 -16.65
CA GLY A 290 -11.40 -8.69 -17.09
C GLY A 290 -12.51 -8.72 -18.14
N THR A 291 -13.58 -9.52 -17.89
CA THR A 291 -14.75 -9.60 -18.77
C THR A 291 -15.91 -8.68 -18.34
N ASP A 292 -15.80 -8.00 -17.21
CA ASP A 292 -16.85 -7.08 -16.74
C ASP A 292 -16.68 -5.70 -17.39
N THR A 293 -17.48 -5.43 -18.42
CA THR A 293 -17.46 -4.18 -19.17
C THR A 293 -18.01 -2.97 -18.39
N SER A 294 -18.65 -3.20 -17.24
CA SER A 294 -19.15 -2.12 -16.37
C SER A 294 -18.06 -1.55 -15.45
N LEU A 295 -17.04 -2.34 -15.14
CA LEU A 295 -15.97 -1.95 -14.21
C LEU A 295 -15.18 -0.71 -14.63
N PRO A 296 -14.82 -0.49 -15.91
CA PRO A 296 -14.09 0.72 -16.29
C PRO A 296 -14.82 2.01 -15.90
N ARG A 297 -16.15 2.06 -16.08
CA ARG A 297 -16.95 3.22 -15.67
C ARG A 297 -16.94 3.42 -14.16
N ARG A 298 -16.98 2.34 -13.39
CA ARG A 298 -16.85 2.39 -11.92
C ARG A 298 -15.47 2.86 -11.49
N PHE A 299 -14.40 2.41 -12.17
CA PHE A 299 -13.04 2.85 -11.91
C PHE A 299 -12.90 4.37 -12.09
N ASP A 300 -13.45 4.91 -13.17
CA ASP A 300 -13.42 6.34 -13.46
C ASP A 300 -14.20 7.18 -12.42
N THR A 301 -15.19 6.60 -11.73
CA THR A 301 -15.88 7.29 -10.62
C THR A 301 -15.01 7.42 -9.36
N VAL A 302 -14.01 6.54 -9.21
CA VAL A 302 -13.07 6.58 -8.10
C VAL A 302 -11.87 7.48 -8.42
N LEU A 303 -11.19 7.21 -9.54
CA LEU A 303 -10.06 8.02 -10.00
C LEU A 303 -9.76 7.77 -11.48
N GLY A 304 -9.57 8.84 -12.25
CA GLY A 304 -9.26 8.77 -13.67
C GLY A 304 -7.90 8.12 -13.96
N ARG A 305 -7.78 7.46 -15.12
CA ARG A 305 -6.55 6.76 -15.54
C ARG A 305 -5.35 7.69 -15.66
N GLY A 306 -5.56 8.94 -16.09
CA GLY A 306 -4.51 9.95 -16.17
C GLY A 306 -3.91 10.28 -14.82
N THR A 307 -4.75 10.40 -13.80
CA THR A 307 -4.33 10.66 -12.42
C THR A 307 -3.60 9.47 -11.81
N LEU A 308 -4.07 8.25 -12.05
CA LEU A 308 -3.31 7.05 -11.63
C LEU A 308 -1.91 7.02 -12.26
N ALA A 309 -1.81 7.31 -13.56
CA ALA A 309 -0.51 7.38 -14.25
C ALA A 309 0.39 8.50 -13.68
N GLU A 310 -0.18 9.62 -13.23
CA GLU A 310 0.56 10.67 -12.52
C GLU A 310 1.13 10.16 -11.19
N MET A 311 0.35 9.39 -10.42
CA MET A 311 0.79 8.83 -9.14
C MET A 311 2.04 7.94 -9.26
N TRP A 312 2.25 7.36 -10.44
CA TRP A 312 3.39 6.48 -10.75
C TRP A 312 4.56 7.19 -11.41
N ARG A 313 4.61 8.51 -11.37
CA ARG A 313 5.80 9.27 -11.77
C ARG A 313 6.75 9.36 -10.58
N PRO A 314 8.06 9.15 -10.79
CA PRO A 314 9.04 9.31 -9.73
C PRO A 314 9.03 10.73 -9.18
N VAL A 315 8.95 10.86 -7.85
CA VAL A 315 9.03 12.14 -7.13
C VAL A 315 10.38 12.25 -6.42
N VAL A 316 10.80 11.17 -5.74
CA VAL A 316 12.05 11.14 -4.99
C VAL A 316 12.67 9.73 -5.06
N PRO A 317 14.00 9.60 -5.20
CA PRO A 317 14.67 8.30 -5.18
C PRO A 317 14.60 7.68 -3.78
N VAL A 318 14.48 6.34 -3.73
CA VAL A 318 14.53 5.55 -2.49
C VAL A 318 15.90 4.89 -2.38
N GLY A 319 16.73 5.39 -1.46
CA GLY A 319 18.13 4.95 -1.32
C GLY A 319 19.04 5.39 -2.47
N ASP A 320 20.29 4.99 -2.41
CA ASP A 320 21.35 5.48 -3.31
C ASP A 320 21.46 4.67 -4.61
N GLY A 321 20.79 3.52 -4.71
CA GLY A 321 20.94 2.57 -5.84
C GLY A 321 20.19 2.92 -7.11
N GLY A 322 19.31 3.93 -7.11
CA GLY A 322 18.55 4.38 -8.28
C GLY A 322 17.59 3.35 -8.90
N GLU A 323 17.40 2.19 -8.26
CA GLU A 323 16.49 1.14 -8.73
C GLU A 323 15.05 1.36 -8.26
N GLU A 324 14.86 2.10 -7.20
CA GLU A 324 13.57 2.36 -6.59
C GLU A 324 13.34 3.84 -6.37
N SER A 325 12.13 4.30 -6.62
CA SER A 325 11.68 5.66 -6.38
C SER A 325 10.33 5.65 -5.68
N MET A 326 9.98 6.73 -5.02
CA MET A 326 8.64 6.96 -4.50
C MET A 326 7.87 7.86 -5.44
N GLY A 327 6.68 7.43 -5.82
CA GLY A 327 5.66 8.26 -6.45
C GLY A 327 4.69 8.82 -5.41
N LEU A 328 3.43 9.05 -5.78
CA LEU A 328 2.40 9.50 -4.84
C LEU A 328 1.68 8.28 -4.23
N GLY A 329 2.21 7.77 -3.12
CA GLY A 329 1.67 6.61 -2.40
C GLY A 329 2.09 5.24 -2.93
N PHE A 330 3.01 5.18 -3.89
CA PHE A 330 3.48 3.94 -4.50
C PHE A 330 5.00 3.91 -4.62
N PHE A 331 5.59 2.76 -4.31
CA PHE A 331 6.96 2.45 -4.71
C PHE A 331 7.00 2.14 -6.21
N LEU A 332 8.00 2.67 -6.87
CA LEU A 332 8.28 2.49 -8.30
C LEU A 332 9.61 1.77 -8.43
N ARG A 333 9.55 0.49 -8.80
CA ARG A 333 10.74 -0.35 -8.89
C ARG A 333 11.14 -0.57 -10.35
N ARG A 334 12.31 -0.09 -10.74
CA ARG A 334 12.85 -0.33 -12.07
C ARG A 334 13.38 -1.76 -12.18
N GLN A 335 12.93 -2.47 -13.21
CA GLN A 335 13.37 -3.83 -13.50
C GLN A 335 13.65 -3.96 -15.01
N GLY A 336 14.90 -3.69 -15.40
CA GLY A 336 15.26 -3.54 -16.82
C GLY A 336 14.58 -2.33 -17.44
N ALA A 337 13.84 -2.55 -18.52
CA ALA A 337 13.08 -1.51 -19.23
C ALA A 337 11.70 -1.23 -18.61
N VAL A 338 11.29 -2.00 -17.59
CA VAL A 338 9.95 -1.90 -16.99
C VAL A 338 10.03 -1.24 -15.63
N THR A 339 9.06 -0.38 -15.33
CA THR A 339 8.82 0.13 -13.96
C THR A 339 7.62 -0.58 -13.37
N LEU A 340 7.84 -1.31 -12.30
CA LEU A 340 6.80 -1.96 -11.52
C LEU A 340 6.27 -0.99 -10.47
N VAL A 341 4.96 -1.05 -10.23
CA VAL A 341 4.26 -0.20 -9.27
C VAL A 341 3.77 -1.06 -8.13
N GLY A 342 3.94 -0.62 -6.89
CA GLY A 342 3.48 -1.43 -5.77
C GLY A 342 3.71 -0.80 -4.41
N HIS A 343 3.48 -1.59 -3.38
CA HIS A 343 3.78 -1.27 -1.99
C HIS A 343 4.00 -2.54 -1.19
N THR A 344 4.74 -2.43 -0.10
CA THR A 344 4.88 -3.49 0.91
C THR A 344 4.11 -3.11 2.16
N GLY A 345 3.81 -4.08 3.02
CA GLY A 345 3.14 -3.84 4.29
C GLY A 345 3.71 -4.70 5.41
N GLU A 346 3.76 -4.12 6.61
CA GLU A 346 4.08 -4.83 7.84
C GLU A 346 3.33 -4.17 8.99
N GLN A 347 2.57 -4.94 9.73
CA GLN A 347 1.96 -4.54 11.00
C GLN A 347 1.43 -5.79 11.75
N ALA A 348 1.55 -5.80 13.07
CA ALA A 348 0.92 -6.76 13.98
C ALA A 348 1.03 -8.23 13.52
N GLY A 349 2.24 -8.71 13.28
CA GLY A 349 2.47 -10.11 12.89
C GLY A 349 2.27 -10.40 11.39
N PHE A 350 1.79 -9.45 10.59
CA PHE A 350 1.63 -9.65 9.15
C PHE A 350 2.73 -8.95 8.35
N ARG A 351 3.16 -9.61 7.26
CA ARG A 351 3.98 -9.01 6.19
C ARG A 351 3.34 -9.26 4.84
N SER A 352 3.30 -8.22 4.01
CA SER A 352 2.60 -8.27 2.73
C SER A 352 3.33 -7.50 1.64
N PHE A 353 3.01 -7.81 0.39
CA PHE A 353 3.41 -7.03 -0.78
C PHE A 353 2.35 -7.11 -1.88
N LEU A 354 2.30 -6.05 -2.66
CA LEU A 354 1.52 -5.92 -3.87
C LEU A 354 2.37 -5.21 -4.90
N TYR A 355 2.66 -5.85 -6.05
CA TYR A 355 3.35 -5.23 -7.18
C TYR A 355 2.70 -5.62 -8.49
N PHE A 356 2.68 -4.72 -9.46
CA PHE A 356 2.19 -5.01 -10.80
C PHE A 356 2.97 -4.24 -11.86
N ASN A 357 2.94 -4.79 -13.07
CA ASN A 357 3.42 -4.14 -14.28
C ASN A 357 2.23 -3.40 -14.94
N PRO A 358 2.25 -2.07 -15.01
CA PRO A 358 1.13 -1.29 -15.53
C PRO A 358 0.93 -1.47 -17.05
N VAL A 359 1.94 -1.97 -17.77
CA VAL A 359 1.88 -2.21 -19.22
C VAL A 359 1.25 -3.56 -19.52
N THR A 360 1.78 -4.65 -18.92
CA THR A 360 1.31 -6.02 -19.16
C THR A 360 0.09 -6.39 -18.30
N ARG A 361 -0.23 -5.61 -17.25
CA ARG A 361 -1.30 -5.86 -16.26
C ARG A 361 -1.16 -7.18 -15.52
N VAL A 362 0.04 -7.70 -15.47
CA VAL A 362 0.38 -8.83 -14.62
C VAL A 362 0.78 -8.30 -13.26
N GLY A 363 0.35 -8.94 -12.20
CA GLY A 363 0.64 -8.54 -10.83
C GLY A 363 0.83 -9.72 -9.91
N VAL A 364 1.48 -9.47 -8.78
CA VAL A 364 1.66 -10.42 -7.69
C VAL A 364 1.23 -9.80 -6.37
N ILE A 365 0.60 -10.62 -5.53
CA ILE A 365 0.20 -10.28 -4.17
C ILE A 365 0.67 -11.40 -3.26
N GLY A 366 1.30 -11.06 -2.15
CA GLY A 366 1.68 -12.02 -1.13
C GLY A 366 1.45 -11.48 0.27
N CYS A 367 1.08 -12.37 1.18
CA CYS A 367 0.93 -12.04 2.60
C CYS A 367 1.24 -13.26 3.45
N VAL A 368 1.93 -13.04 4.57
CA VAL A 368 2.17 -14.02 5.63
C VAL A 368 1.66 -13.49 6.95
N ASN A 369 1.27 -14.38 7.86
CA ASN A 369 0.68 -14.04 9.16
C ASN A 369 1.67 -14.19 10.34
N THR A 370 2.96 -14.11 10.07
CA THR A 370 4.00 -14.19 11.11
C THR A 370 5.11 -13.20 10.81
N THR A 371 5.51 -12.42 11.82
CA THR A 371 6.74 -11.61 11.81
C THR A 371 7.85 -12.29 12.60
N ASN A 372 9.11 -11.95 12.30
CA ASN A 372 10.28 -12.53 12.95
C ASN A 372 11.03 -11.45 13.74
N ASP A 373 10.82 -11.41 15.04
CA ASP A 373 11.51 -10.52 15.98
C ASP A 373 12.66 -11.24 16.73
N ALA A 374 12.78 -12.56 16.55
CA ALA A 374 13.86 -13.34 17.15
C ALA A 374 15.21 -13.04 16.53
N ARG A 375 15.24 -12.55 15.29
CA ARG A 375 16.45 -12.33 14.48
C ARG A 375 16.45 -10.93 13.86
N PRO A 376 16.65 -9.86 14.64
CA PRO A 376 16.50 -8.48 14.16
C PRO A 376 17.37 -8.13 12.94
N GLY A 377 18.56 -8.70 12.83
CA GLY A 377 19.48 -8.48 11.69
C GLY A 377 19.07 -9.20 10.40
N ASP A 378 18.29 -10.28 10.51
CA ASP A 378 17.79 -11.10 9.39
C ASP A 378 16.29 -10.93 9.15
N SER A 379 15.61 -10.24 10.06
CA SER A 379 14.18 -9.98 9.97
C SER A 379 13.84 -9.36 8.62
N GLY A 380 13.06 -10.09 7.83
CA GLY A 380 12.63 -9.66 6.50
C GLY A 380 13.54 -10.08 5.33
N ARG A 381 14.72 -10.68 5.53
CA ARG A 381 15.55 -11.14 4.42
C ARG A 381 14.85 -12.23 3.60
N ALA A 382 14.37 -13.27 4.27
CA ALA A 382 13.64 -14.36 3.62
C ALA A 382 12.35 -13.88 2.95
N PHE A 383 11.60 -12.99 3.61
CA PHE A 383 10.43 -12.35 3.04
C PHE A 383 10.79 -11.53 1.79
N ARG A 384 11.86 -10.72 1.85
CA ARG A 384 12.32 -9.95 0.70
C ARG A 384 12.73 -10.85 -0.47
N GLN A 385 13.40 -11.97 -0.21
CA GLN A 385 13.76 -12.94 -1.24
C GLN A 385 12.53 -13.57 -1.91
N ALA A 386 11.53 -13.99 -1.11
CA ALA A 386 10.26 -14.51 -1.63
C ALA A 386 9.51 -13.47 -2.45
N MET A 387 9.44 -12.21 -1.95
CA MET A 387 8.86 -11.09 -2.70
C MET A 387 9.59 -10.87 -4.04
N LEU A 388 10.92 -10.81 -4.05
CA LEU A 388 11.68 -10.57 -5.28
C LEU A 388 11.52 -11.71 -6.28
N ALA A 389 11.43 -12.96 -5.82
CA ALA A 389 11.12 -14.12 -6.68
C ALA A 389 9.74 -13.99 -7.32
N ALA A 390 8.71 -13.57 -6.55
CA ALA A 390 7.39 -13.31 -7.09
C ALA A 390 7.38 -12.12 -8.07
N VAL A 391 8.03 -11.03 -7.72
CA VAL A 391 8.11 -9.80 -8.55
C VAL A 391 8.85 -10.07 -9.87
N SER A 392 9.78 -11.05 -9.91
CA SER A 392 10.46 -11.44 -11.15
C SER A 392 9.52 -11.98 -12.24
N LEU A 393 8.31 -12.43 -11.87
CA LEU A 393 7.27 -12.89 -12.80
C LEU A 393 6.64 -11.75 -13.63
N LEU A 394 6.91 -10.49 -13.27
CA LEU A 394 6.29 -9.31 -13.88
C LEU A 394 7.09 -8.71 -15.04
N ARG A 395 8.16 -9.37 -15.45
CA ARG A 395 9.05 -8.95 -16.56
C ARG A 395 8.38 -9.04 -17.92
#